data_1887d149e8c1d079dbaa096d5e9b01df
#
_entry.id   1887d149e8c1d079dbaa096d5e9b01df
#
_cell.length_a   1.000
_cell.length_b   1.000
_cell.length_c   1.000
_cell.angle_alpha   90.00
_cell.angle_beta   90.00
_cell.angle_gamma   90.00
#
_symmetry.space_group_name_H-M   'P 1'
#
loop_
_entity.id
_entity.type
_entity.pdbx_description
1 polymer ?
#
loop_
_entity_poly.entity_id
_entity_poly.type
_entity_poly.pdbx_seq_one_letter_code
_entity_poly.pdbx_strand_id
1 'polypeptide(L)'
;MKKFSMRVVLIISVLFIALGNANVSIAQERDTTNKLPEEELGSLDTSNIIAEEVAQDKPAEVEQLEEIPTTDELMQNPDVLEKSVADSDDPDLTVVDSGAYWTIYRNTVNNEYSLRMFGNVPSSKPTAWNSYLKSIKHIEIEEATLTGNFASYFDNSAFPALESVRIEQCNLSGVTSFASAFYSSGIEKVIIRDNDYPTAPSLLTTQAMFGYANKLTELDVSGLDTSAVTNMQNMFQYCRALEELDVSHFDTSSVTTMRGMFQYCELLDKLDVSNWDTSSVTTMMSVFAECNSLEILDVSNFDTSSVTDMTAMFQNCYALEKLNISNFDTSSVTKMYAMFSGLYEVGKLDASNFDTSLVTTMNRMFQNCKSLKELDIGNFNTSLVTDMDRMFINCAALKSLYLDNFTTAKTMTDMFTGTTSLTYLFVSHNLSTFTGLENTSWYDEKNWVQFSNLSQLQTYHRKQSEPTGYRKGEFLSLTMDAMGGEFEDA
;
A
#
# COMPACT_ATOMS: atom_id res chain seq x y z
N MET A 1 -20.27 -20.84 -1.71
CA MET A 1 -20.16 -21.53 -0.41
C MET A 1 -18.79 -21.31 0.28
N LYS A 2 -17.68 -21.06 -0.44
CA LYS A 2 -16.35 -20.74 0.19
C LYS A 2 -16.24 -19.30 0.71
N LYS A 3 -16.93 -18.32 0.09
CA LYS A 3 -16.94 -16.89 0.54
C LYS A 3 -17.65 -16.68 1.90
N PHE A 4 -18.56 -17.55 2.28
CA PHE A 4 -19.31 -17.45 3.54
C PHE A 4 -18.49 -17.87 4.78
N SER A 5 -17.49 -18.73 4.59
CA SER A 5 -16.66 -19.25 5.69
C SER A 5 -15.63 -18.24 6.18
N MET A 6 -15.08 -17.39 5.29
CA MET A 6 -14.02 -16.44 5.66
C MET A 6 -14.58 -15.21 6.40
N ARG A 7 -15.76 -14.71 6.00
CA ARG A 7 -16.44 -13.61 6.71
C ARG A 7 -16.90 -13.98 8.13
N VAL A 8 -17.30 -15.24 8.35
CA VAL A 8 -17.69 -15.73 9.67
C VAL A 8 -16.50 -15.81 10.63
N VAL A 9 -15.31 -16.14 10.15
CA VAL A 9 -14.09 -16.19 10.98
C VAL A 9 -13.62 -14.79 11.36
N LEU A 10 -13.73 -13.80 10.46
CA LEU A 10 -13.34 -12.42 10.74
C LEU A 10 -14.31 -11.74 11.74
N ILE A 11 -15.62 -11.95 11.58
CA ILE A 11 -16.65 -11.41 12.50
C ILE A 11 -16.48 -11.99 13.93
N ILE A 12 -16.09 -13.25 14.06
CA ILE A 12 -15.81 -13.86 15.37
C ILE A 12 -14.56 -13.23 16.00
N SER A 13 -13.53 -12.90 15.23
CA SER A 13 -12.32 -12.24 15.76
C SER A 13 -12.61 -10.81 16.26
N VAL A 14 -13.42 -10.04 15.56
CA VAL A 14 -13.81 -8.68 15.97
C VAL A 14 -14.74 -8.71 17.19
N LEU A 15 -15.63 -9.71 17.29
CA LEU A 15 -16.52 -9.84 18.46
C LEU A 15 -15.77 -10.21 19.77
N PHE A 16 -14.63 -10.92 19.68
CA PHE A 16 -13.80 -11.25 20.84
C PHE A 16 -12.95 -10.09 21.36
N ILE A 17 -12.65 -9.10 20.52
CA ILE A 17 -11.96 -7.87 20.96
C ILE A 17 -12.90 -6.93 21.70
N ALA A 18 -14.21 -6.97 21.43
CA ALA A 18 -15.22 -6.12 22.08
C ALA A 18 -15.65 -6.62 23.49
N LEU A 19 -15.31 -7.85 23.88
CA LEU A 19 -15.70 -8.45 25.15
C LEU A 19 -14.48 -8.71 26.05
N GLY A 20 -13.76 -7.67 26.40
CA GLY A 20 -12.64 -7.60 27.35
C GLY A 20 -12.24 -8.87 28.13
N ASN A 21 -10.97 -9.23 27.99
CA ASN A 21 -10.16 -10.04 28.91
C ASN A 21 -10.81 -11.28 29.56
N ALA A 22 -10.89 -12.37 28.82
CA ALA A 22 -10.91 -13.70 29.42
C ALA A 22 -9.92 -14.60 28.62
N ASN A 23 -8.86 -15.04 29.30
CA ASN A 23 -7.93 -16.05 28.80
C ASN A 23 -8.68 -17.35 28.50
N VAL A 24 -8.97 -17.61 27.24
CA VAL A 24 -9.39 -18.93 26.75
C VAL A 24 -8.39 -19.37 25.69
N SER A 25 -7.54 -20.30 26.08
CA SER A 25 -6.64 -21.03 25.21
C SER A 25 -7.48 -22.00 24.36
N ILE A 26 -7.71 -21.68 23.10
CA ILE A 26 -8.29 -22.62 22.13
C ILE A 26 -7.13 -23.29 21.41
N ALA A 27 -6.90 -24.55 21.71
CA ALA A 27 -6.01 -25.41 20.95
C ALA A 27 -6.58 -25.58 19.51
N GLN A 28 -5.90 -25.01 18.53
CA GLN A 28 -6.12 -25.34 17.12
C GLN A 28 -5.45 -26.70 16.85
N GLU A 29 -6.24 -27.72 16.52
CA GLU A 29 -5.73 -28.88 15.80
C GLU A 29 -5.22 -28.42 14.42
N ARG A 30 -3.90 -28.29 14.31
CA ARG A 30 -3.20 -28.13 13.02
C ARG A 30 -2.89 -29.51 12.48
N ASP A 31 -3.32 -29.74 11.26
CA ASP A 31 -2.87 -30.85 10.44
C ASP A 31 -1.33 -30.78 10.29
N THR A 32 -0.65 -31.81 10.82
CA THR A 32 0.81 -31.84 11.01
C THR A 32 1.57 -32.46 9.83
N THR A 33 1.20 -32.16 8.60
CA THR A 33 1.96 -32.60 7.42
C THR A 33 2.30 -31.42 6.52
N ASN A 34 3.40 -30.78 6.81
CA ASN A 34 4.29 -29.88 6.07
C ASN A 34 4.64 -28.62 6.86
N LYS A 35 5.38 -28.79 7.96
CA LYS A 35 6.08 -27.66 8.58
C LYS A 35 7.41 -27.42 7.86
N LEU A 36 7.47 -26.38 7.06
CA LEU A 36 8.70 -25.60 6.88
C LEU A 36 8.86 -24.69 8.12
N PRO A 37 10.09 -24.44 8.61
CA PRO A 37 10.29 -23.62 9.81
C PRO A 37 9.74 -22.22 9.64
N GLU A 38 9.03 -21.69 10.65
CA GLU A 38 8.46 -20.34 10.69
C GLU A 38 9.50 -19.19 10.56
N GLU A 39 10.79 -19.51 10.67
CA GLU A 39 11.89 -18.54 10.52
C GLU A 39 12.20 -18.14 9.06
N GLU A 40 11.67 -18.84 8.05
CA GLU A 40 11.88 -18.48 6.63
C GLU A 40 10.71 -17.76 5.98
N LEU A 41 9.58 -17.61 6.66
CA LEU A 41 8.47 -16.72 6.26
C LEU A 41 8.72 -15.28 6.77
N GLY A 42 9.96 -14.82 6.69
CA GLY A 42 10.23 -13.41 6.90
C GLY A 42 9.44 -12.60 5.88
N SER A 43 8.31 -12.00 6.32
CA SER A 43 7.92 -10.74 5.76
C SER A 43 9.18 -9.90 5.81
N LEU A 44 9.79 -9.60 4.67
CA LEU A 44 10.75 -8.51 4.65
C LEU A 44 9.94 -7.31 5.08
N ASP A 45 10.16 -6.95 6.32
CA ASP A 45 9.65 -5.74 6.91
C ASP A 45 10.22 -4.60 6.07
N THR A 46 9.44 -4.16 5.06
CA THR A 46 9.77 -2.97 4.29
C THR A 46 9.85 -1.76 5.21
N SER A 47 9.33 -1.88 6.47
CA SER A 47 9.46 -0.88 7.51
C SER A 47 10.93 -0.62 7.90
N ASN A 48 11.83 -1.61 7.80
CA ASN A 48 13.26 -1.39 8.08
C ASN A 48 13.98 -0.66 6.94
N ILE A 49 13.60 -0.89 5.67
CA ILE A 49 14.14 -0.11 4.54
C ILE A 49 13.58 1.32 4.60
N ILE A 50 12.34 1.48 5.07
CA ILE A 50 11.67 2.76 5.24
C ILE A 50 12.20 3.52 6.46
N ALA A 51 12.56 2.83 7.55
CA ALA A 51 13.05 3.46 8.78
C ALA A 51 14.44 4.11 8.63
N GLU A 52 15.32 3.55 7.79
CA GLU A 52 16.65 4.14 7.54
C GLU A 52 16.59 5.39 6.63
N GLU A 53 15.63 5.46 5.69
CA GLU A 53 15.45 6.65 4.84
C GLU A 53 14.62 7.77 5.50
N VAL A 54 13.63 7.42 6.34
CA VAL A 54 12.82 8.43 7.08
C VAL A 54 13.65 9.17 8.13
N ALA A 55 14.76 8.59 8.60
CA ALA A 55 15.68 9.25 9.54
C ALA A 55 16.55 10.34 8.87
N GLN A 56 16.57 10.46 7.54
CA GLN A 56 17.37 11.44 6.81
C GLN A 56 16.58 12.66 6.32
N ASP A 57 15.24 12.59 6.24
CA ASP A 57 14.39 13.70 5.84
C ASP A 57 13.79 14.41 7.07
N LYS A 58 14.63 15.11 7.85
CA LYS A 58 14.13 16.19 8.71
C LYS A 58 13.77 17.38 7.82
N PRO A 59 12.58 17.98 7.99
CA PRO A 59 12.23 19.21 7.27
C PRO A 59 13.29 20.28 7.51
N ALA A 60 13.76 20.91 6.43
CA ALA A 60 14.62 22.07 6.50
C ALA A 60 13.89 23.17 7.28
N GLU A 61 14.59 23.78 8.26
CA GLU A 61 14.13 24.96 8.97
C GLU A 61 13.82 26.08 7.95
N VAL A 62 12.55 26.47 7.89
CA VAL A 62 12.14 27.67 7.14
C VAL A 62 12.40 28.87 8.01
N GLU A 63 13.29 29.74 7.56
CA GLU A 63 13.62 31.03 8.17
C GLU A 63 12.37 31.93 8.30
N GLN A 64 12.36 32.65 9.41
CA GLN A 64 11.37 33.60 9.88
C GLN A 64 10.97 34.62 8.81
N LEU A 65 9.68 34.82 8.63
CA LEU A 65 9.12 36.06 8.11
C LEU A 65 7.84 36.45 8.86
N GLU A 66 7.90 37.70 9.36
CA GLU A 66 6.86 38.65 9.69
C GLU A 66 6.10 38.54 11.01
N GLU A 67 6.06 39.68 11.67
CA GLU A 67 5.50 39.99 12.99
C GLU A 67 4.00 39.70 13.05
N ILE A 68 3.63 38.91 14.06
CA ILE A 68 2.24 38.60 14.42
C ILE A 68 1.62 39.83 15.09
N PRO A 69 0.39 40.27 14.73
CA PRO A 69 -0.32 41.34 15.43
C PRO A 69 -0.49 40.96 16.90
N THR A 70 -0.30 41.98 17.75
CA THR A 70 -0.39 41.81 19.19
C THR A 70 -1.82 41.50 19.65
N THR A 71 -1.95 40.77 20.75
CA THR A 71 -3.20 40.29 21.38
C THR A 71 -4.26 41.40 21.59
N ASP A 72 -3.88 42.66 21.59
CA ASP A 72 -4.79 43.80 21.82
C ASP A 72 -5.61 44.18 20.56
N GLU A 73 -5.15 43.82 19.35
CA GLU A 73 -5.90 44.14 18.11
C GLU A 73 -7.00 43.12 17.81
N LEU A 74 -6.91 41.89 18.34
CA LEU A 74 -7.92 40.84 18.19
C LEU A 74 -9.11 40.97 19.15
N MET A 75 -8.99 41.81 20.21
CA MET A 75 -10.06 42.02 21.20
C MET A 75 -11.11 43.05 20.79
N GLN A 76 -11.04 43.65 19.59
CA GLN A 76 -11.96 44.73 19.19
C GLN A 76 -13.12 44.32 18.28
N ASN A 77 -13.36 43.02 18.07
CA ASN A 77 -14.53 42.57 17.30
C ASN A 77 -15.62 42.05 18.26
N PRO A 78 -16.70 42.83 18.52
CA PRO A 78 -17.76 42.44 19.46
C PRO A 78 -18.52 41.19 19.04
N ASP A 79 -18.60 40.88 17.74
CA ASP A 79 -19.32 39.72 17.22
C ASP A 79 -18.63 38.39 17.55
N VAL A 80 -17.31 38.40 17.83
CA VAL A 80 -16.54 37.22 18.22
C VAL A 80 -16.76 36.88 19.70
N LEU A 81 -16.98 37.89 20.53
CA LEU A 81 -17.20 37.72 21.98
C LEU A 81 -18.58 37.19 22.31
N GLU A 82 -19.63 37.51 21.52
CA GLU A 82 -20.98 36.98 21.75
C GLU A 82 -21.10 35.51 21.33
N LYS A 83 -20.37 35.03 20.29
CA LYS A 83 -20.34 33.61 19.90
C LYS A 83 -19.53 32.73 20.86
N SER A 84 -18.59 33.29 21.62
CA SER A 84 -17.71 32.51 22.53
C SER A 84 -18.39 31.95 23.78
N VAL A 85 -19.59 32.42 24.12
CA VAL A 85 -20.32 32.04 25.34
C VAL A 85 -21.66 31.36 25.06
N ALA A 86 -22.11 31.34 23.81
CA ALA A 86 -23.40 30.81 23.46
C ALA A 86 -23.28 29.54 22.62
N ASP A 87 -23.91 28.55 23.11
CA ASP A 87 -24.53 27.37 22.53
C ASP A 87 -23.72 26.07 22.55
N SER A 88 -23.71 25.44 23.72
CA SER A 88 -24.20 24.07 23.70
C SER A 88 -25.65 24.10 24.20
N ASP A 89 -26.61 23.98 23.31
CA ASP A 89 -27.99 23.64 23.69
C ASP A 89 -28.04 22.22 24.33
N ASP A 90 -26.89 21.59 24.47
CA ASP A 90 -26.73 20.29 25.14
C ASP A 90 -26.64 20.52 26.66
N PRO A 91 -27.71 20.18 27.43
CA PRO A 91 -27.76 20.38 28.88
C PRO A 91 -26.71 19.56 29.62
N ASP A 92 -26.10 18.57 28.95
CA ASP A 92 -25.09 17.69 29.56
C ASP A 92 -23.68 18.25 29.45
N LEU A 93 -23.44 19.37 28.71
CA LEU A 93 -22.15 19.99 28.59
C LEU A 93 -21.97 21.17 29.54
N THR A 94 -20.85 21.22 30.24
CA THR A 94 -20.42 22.36 31.06
C THR A 94 -19.09 22.93 30.57
N VAL A 95 -19.03 24.24 30.43
CA VAL A 95 -17.78 24.95 30.11
C VAL A 95 -16.79 24.79 31.25
N VAL A 96 -15.58 24.34 30.94
CA VAL A 96 -14.48 24.15 31.91
C VAL A 96 -13.45 25.27 31.76
N ASP A 97 -13.15 25.65 30.51
CA ASP A 97 -12.17 26.68 30.17
C ASP A 97 -12.47 27.24 28.78
N SER A 98 -12.05 28.48 28.51
CA SER A 98 -12.30 29.11 27.20
C SER A 98 -11.26 30.18 26.87
N GLY A 99 -11.14 30.51 25.57
CA GLY A 99 -10.29 31.56 25.05
C GLY A 99 -10.90 32.24 23.83
N ALA A 100 -10.14 33.07 23.13
CA ALA A 100 -10.63 33.88 22.03
C ALA A 100 -11.24 33.06 20.85
N TYR A 101 -10.79 31.88 20.64
CA TYR A 101 -11.19 31.04 19.49
C TYR A 101 -11.46 29.58 19.88
N TRP A 102 -11.61 29.29 21.18
CA TRP A 102 -11.82 27.92 21.66
C TRP A 102 -12.57 27.87 22.98
N THR A 103 -13.26 26.73 23.20
CA THR A 103 -13.92 26.40 24.48
C THR A 103 -13.73 24.92 24.78
N ILE A 104 -13.36 24.60 26.01
CA ILE A 104 -13.28 23.22 26.51
C ILE A 104 -14.53 22.95 27.33
N TYR A 105 -15.22 21.88 26.94
CA TYR A 105 -16.40 21.38 27.64
C TYR A 105 -16.09 20.07 28.35
N ARG A 106 -16.84 19.81 29.40
CA ARG A 106 -16.92 18.52 30.08
C ARG A 106 -18.36 18.03 30.03
N ASN A 107 -18.57 16.83 29.54
CA ASN A 107 -19.87 16.16 29.59
C ASN A 107 -20.12 15.69 31.03
N THR A 108 -21.24 16.07 31.64
CA THR A 108 -21.59 15.80 33.03
C THR A 108 -22.04 14.35 33.26
N VAL A 109 -22.44 13.64 32.21
CA VAL A 109 -22.93 12.24 32.26
C VAL A 109 -21.76 11.25 32.24
N ASN A 110 -20.84 11.40 31.26
CA ASN A 110 -19.75 10.44 31.04
C ASN A 110 -18.35 10.97 31.42
N ASN A 111 -18.27 12.24 31.84
CA ASN A 111 -17.02 12.94 32.19
C ASN A 111 -16.01 13.11 31.04
N GLU A 112 -16.44 13.00 29.81
CA GLU A 112 -15.57 13.21 28.65
C GLU A 112 -15.32 14.69 28.38
N TYR A 113 -14.14 15.02 27.85
CA TYR A 113 -13.77 16.36 27.49
C TYR A 113 -13.81 16.53 25.98
N SER A 114 -14.40 17.65 25.53
CA SER A 114 -14.40 18.10 24.15
C SER A 114 -13.81 19.50 24.02
N LEU A 115 -13.17 19.76 22.87
CA LEU A 115 -12.61 21.06 22.51
C LEU A 115 -13.37 21.55 21.28
N ARG A 116 -14.03 22.71 21.37
CA ARG A 116 -14.60 23.42 20.23
C ARG A 116 -13.73 24.58 19.83
N MET A 117 -13.49 24.76 18.53
CA MET A 117 -12.74 25.87 17.98
C MET A 117 -13.56 26.60 16.91
N PHE A 118 -13.43 27.91 16.85
CA PHE A 118 -14.23 28.79 15.99
C PHE A 118 -13.44 30.07 15.64
N GLY A 119 -13.95 30.85 14.67
CA GLY A 119 -13.31 32.10 14.27
C GLY A 119 -11.92 31.90 13.66
N ASN A 120 -10.93 32.66 14.07
CA ASN A 120 -9.56 32.53 13.54
C ASN A 120 -8.74 31.55 14.37
N VAL A 121 -8.50 30.36 13.85
CA VAL A 121 -7.77 29.26 14.50
C VAL A 121 -6.33 29.22 14.01
N PRO A 122 -5.35 29.63 14.86
CA PRO A 122 -3.94 29.55 14.50
C PRO A 122 -3.40 28.11 14.60
N SER A 123 -2.30 27.82 13.91
CA SER A 123 -1.60 26.54 13.99
C SER A 123 -0.84 26.30 15.31
N SER A 124 -0.76 27.31 16.19
CA SER A 124 -0.15 27.20 17.53
C SER A 124 -1.18 26.83 18.59
N LYS A 125 -0.85 25.88 19.46
CA LYS A 125 -1.72 25.45 20.57
C LYS A 125 -1.52 26.37 21.80
N PRO A 126 -2.61 26.88 22.44
CA PRO A 126 -2.50 27.63 23.67
C PRO A 126 -1.94 26.80 24.82
N THR A 127 -1.10 27.38 25.65
CA THR A 127 -0.59 26.72 26.87
C THR A 127 -1.70 26.38 27.90
N ALA A 128 -2.83 27.09 27.84
CA ALA A 128 -4.02 26.81 28.64
C ALA A 128 -4.54 25.36 28.44
N TRP A 129 -4.33 24.77 27.25
CA TRP A 129 -4.77 23.38 26.99
C TRP A 129 -3.93 22.33 27.70
N ASN A 130 -2.73 22.63 28.18
CA ASN A 130 -1.78 21.64 28.70
C ASN A 130 -2.36 20.74 29.82
N SER A 131 -3.27 21.28 30.65
CA SER A 131 -3.95 20.49 31.69
C SER A 131 -5.03 19.56 31.17
N TYR A 132 -5.51 19.74 29.94
CA TYR A 132 -6.63 19.03 29.34
C TYR A 132 -6.22 18.07 28.21
N LEU A 133 -5.05 18.29 27.56
CA LEU A 133 -4.61 17.54 26.37
C LEU A 133 -4.73 16.02 26.49
N LYS A 134 -4.49 15.49 27.70
CA LYS A 134 -4.57 14.04 27.97
C LYS A 134 -5.99 13.52 28.17
N SER A 135 -6.99 14.41 28.25
CA SER A 135 -8.37 14.09 28.56
C SER A 135 -9.33 14.44 27.42
N ILE A 136 -8.92 15.28 26.48
CA ILE A 136 -9.74 15.67 25.32
C ILE A 136 -9.88 14.46 24.39
N LYS A 137 -11.13 14.05 24.19
CA LYS A 137 -11.51 12.94 23.32
C LYS A 137 -12.08 13.40 21.97
N HIS A 138 -12.73 14.56 21.94
CA HIS A 138 -13.43 15.06 20.78
C HIS A 138 -12.99 16.49 20.49
N ILE A 139 -12.73 16.79 19.22
CA ILE A 139 -12.41 18.13 18.73
C ILE A 139 -13.39 18.48 17.61
N GLU A 140 -14.05 19.63 17.74
CA GLU A 140 -14.95 20.20 16.74
C GLU A 140 -14.43 21.56 16.34
N ILE A 141 -14.26 21.78 15.03
CA ILE A 141 -13.84 23.04 14.42
C ILE A 141 -14.91 23.40 13.39
N GLU A 142 -15.69 24.41 13.68
CA GLU A 142 -16.83 24.81 12.84
C GLU A 142 -16.81 26.32 12.59
N GLU A 143 -17.25 26.71 11.39
CA GLU A 143 -17.33 28.13 10.98
C GLU A 143 -16.04 28.91 11.28
N ALA A 144 -14.89 28.28 11.04
CA ALA A 144 -13.58 28.81 11.41
C ALA A 144 -12.71 29.10 10.17
N THR A 145 -11.73 29.99 10.34
CA THR A 145 -10.63 30.17 9.40
C THR A 145 -9.37 29.60 10.00
N LEU A 146 -8.82 28.55 9.36
CA LEU A 146 -7.57 27.91 9.78
C LEU A 146 -6.42 28.46 8.94
N THR A 147 -5.32 28.85 9.61
CA THR A 147 -4.15 29.39 8.93
C THR A 147 -2.85 28.84 9.49
N GLY A 148 -1.90 28.57 8.58
CA GLY A 148 -0.55 28.15 8.94
C GLY A 148 -0.34 26.62 8.85
N ASN A 149 0.66 26.14 9.57
CA ASN A 149 1.12 24.76 9.51
C ASN A 149 0.51 23.91 10.63
N PHE A 150 -0.41 23.01 10.28
CA PHE A 150 -1.07 22.07 11.21
C PHE A 150 -0.36 20.70 11.29
N ALA A 151 0.92 20.64 10.91
CA ALA A 151 1.69 19.39 11.06
C ALA A 151 1.68 18.92 12.52
N SER A 152 1.43 17.60 12.73
CA SER A 152 1.35 16.97 14.06
C SER A 152 0.39 17.66 15.03
N TYR A 153 -0.64 18.36 14.52
CA TYR A 153 -1.51 19.16 15.39
C TYR A 153 -2.42 18.28 16.26
N PHE A 154 -2.93 17.18 15.73
CA PHE A 154 -3.87 16.23 16.38
C PHE A 154 -3.23 14.86 16.63
N ASP A 155 -1.92 14.74 16.58
CA ASP A 155 -1.23 13.47 16.72
C ASP A 155 -1.29 12.92 18.17
N ASN A 156 -0.86 11.69 18.34
CA ASN A 156 -0.86 11.01 19.64
C ASN A 156 -0.02 11.74 20.71
N SER A 157 1.00 12.48 20.31
CA SER A 157 1.83 13.23 21.28
C SER A 157 1.12 14.48 21.80
N ALA A 158 0.25 15.05 20.97
CA ALA A 158 -0.53 16.24 21.31
C ALA A 158 -1.80 15.87 22.09
N PHE A 159 -2.57 14.89 21.58
CA PHE A 159 -3.86 14.49 22.15
C PHE A 159 -3.94 12.95 22.29
N PRO A 160 -3.32 12.36 23.33
CA PRO A 160 -3.21 10.91 23.45
C PRO A 160 -4.54 10.18 23.71
N ALA A 161 -5.60 10.88 24.10
CA ALA A 161 -6.93 10.33 24.30
C ALA A 161 -7.92 10.62 23.18
N LEU A 162 -7.47 11.24 22.08
CA LEU A 162 -8.34 11.69 20.99
C LEU A 162 -9.04 10.52 20.29
N GLU A 163 -10.36 10.60 20.20
CA GLU A 163 -11.22 9.60 19.55
C GLU A 163 -11.87 10.15 18.28
N SER A 164 -12.20 11.46 18.22
CA SER A 164 -12.78 12.05 17.01
C SER A 164 -12.36 13.50 16.76
N VAL A 165 -12.31 13.86 15.47
CA VAL A 165 -12.13 15.26 14.99
C VAL A 165 -13.14 15.54 13.88
N ARG A 166 -13.77 16.75 13.96
CA ARG A 166 -14.62 17.32 12.90
C ARG A 166 -14.08 18.70 12.52
N ILE A 167 -13.95 18.94 11.22
CA ILE A 167 -13.55 20.23 10.62
C ILE A 167 -14.56 20.51 9.52
N GLU A 168 -15.57 21.29 9.82
CA GLU A 168 -16.70 21.52 8.93
C GLU A 168 -16.98 23.02 8.76
N GLN A 169 -17.45 23.42 7.58
CA GLN A 169 -17.84 24.80 7.24
C GLN A 169 -16.71 25.80 7.51
N CYS A 170 -15.46 25.38 7.32
CA CYS A 170 -14.26 26.15 7.60
C CYS A 170 -13.62 26.70 6.32
N ASN A 171 -12.96 27.85 6.43
CA ASN A 171 -12.03 28.31 5.42
C ASN A 171 -10.65 27.69 5.67
N LEU A 172 -10.21 26.82 4.77
CA LEU A 172 -8.91 26.13 4.84
C LEU A 172 -7.87 26.68 3.85
N SER A 173 -8.16 27.77 3.09
CA SER A 173 -7.25 28.31 2.08
C SER A 173 -5.86 28.66 2.63
N GLY A 174 -5.77 29.08 3.89
CA GLY A 174 -4.53 29.46 4.57
C GLY A 174 -3.76 28.32 5.21
N VAL A 175 -4.25 27.08 5.15
CA VAL A 175 -3.55 25.92 5.70
C VAL A 175 -2.43 25.50 4.76
N THR A 176 -1.19 25.43 5.25
CA THR A 176 -0.02 25.08 4.42
C THR A 176 0.40 23.62 4.53
N SER A 177 0.05 22.92 5.61
CA SER A 177 0.43 21.52 5.84
C SER A 177 -0.52 20.84 6.83
N PHE A 178 -0.88 19.60 6.50
CA PHE A 178 -1.43 18.62 7.44
C PHE A 178 -0.49 17.41 7.63
N ALA A 179 0.81 17.59 7.36
CA ALA A 179 1.77 16.51 7.53
C ALA A 179 1.69 15.90 8.93
N SER A 180 1.49 14.57 9.02
CA SER A 180 1.39 13.82 10.28
C SER A 180 0.30 14.34 11.24
N ALA A 181 -0.69 15.10 10.76
CA ALA A 181 -1.67 15.77 11.62
C ALA A 181 -2.35 14.83 12.62
N PHE A 182 -2.66 13.60 12.22
CA PHE A 182 -3.28 12.55 13.03
C PHE A 182 -2.36 11.33 13.23
N TYR A 183 -1.05 11.52 13.06
CA TYR A 183 -0.08 10.42 13.07
C TYR A 183 -0.09 9.64 14.36
N SER A 184 -0.16 8.31 14.25
CA SER A 184 -0.12 7.36 15.39
C SER A 184 -1.18 7.64 16.46
N SER A 185 -2.24 8.40 16.13
CA SER A 185 -3.33 8.72 17.05
C SER A 185 -4.22 7.50 17.31
N GLY A 186 -4.88 7.50 18.48
CA GLY A 186 -5.93 6.53 18.81
C GLY A 186 -7.28 6.83 18.17
N ILE A 187 -7.32 7.75 17.21
CA ILE A 187 -8.54 8.29 16.61
C ILE A 187 -9.34 7.22 15.88
N GLU A 188 -10.67 7.25 16.06
CA GLU A 188 -11.60 6.32 15.44
C GLU A 188 -12.40 6.98 14.30
N LYS A 189 -12.57 8.32 14.36
CA LYS A 189 -13.37 9.06 13.41
C LYS A 189 -12.75 10.42 13.07
N VAL A 190 -12.64 10.73 11.77
CA VAL A 190 -12.29 12.08 11.27
C VAL A 190 -13.26 12.50 10.17
N ILE A 191 -13.78 13.71 10.27
CA ILE A 191 -14.64 14.35 9.27
C ILE A 191 -14.04 15.68 8.89
N ILE A 192 -13.69 15.87 7.62
CA ILE A 192 -13.22 17.10 7.01
C ILE A 192 -14.07 17.33 5.77
N ARG A 193 -15.18 18.06 5.90
CA ARG A 193 -16.13 18.26 4.81
C ARG A 193 -16.79 19.64 4.82
N ASP A 194 -17.47 19.97 3.75
CA ASP A 194 -18.22 21.22 3.59
C ASP A 194 -17.35 22.46 3.81
N ASN A 195 -16.04 22.38 3.52
CA ASN A 195 -15.08 23.46 3.73
C ASN A 195 -14.95 24.33 2.49
N ASP A 196 -14.62 25.61 2.71
CA ASP A 196 -14.48 26.62 1.67
C ASP A 196 -13.01 26.98 1.40
N TYR A 197 -12.75 27.37 0.14
CA TYR A 197 -11.46 27.87 -0.31
C TYR A 197 -11.66 29.19 -1.08
N PRO A 198 -11.99 30.30 -0.38
CA PRO A 198 -12.24 31.60 -1.03
C PRO A 198 -11.03 32.16 -1.76
N THR A 199 -9.83 31.66 -1.48
CA THR A 199 -8.59 31.91 -2.22
C THR A 199 -7.98 30.59 -2.64
N ALA A 200 -6.98 30.63 -3.53
CA ALA A 200 -6.26 29.41 -3.93
C ALA A 200 -5.73 28.65 -2.70
N PRO A 201 -5.84 27.31 -2.65
CA PRO A 201 -5.37 26.54 -1.50
C PRO A 201 -3.85 26.64 -1.36
N SER A 202 -3.39 26.71 -0.12
CA SER A 202 -1.97 26.76 0.23
C SER A 202 -1.44 25.40 0.72
N LEU A 203 -2.28 24.36 0.74
CA LEU A 203 -1.93 23.04 1.25
C LEU A 203 -0.93 22.35 0.32
N LEU A 204 0.31 22.21 0.75
CA LEU A 204 1.38 21.64 -0.06
C LEU A 204 1.63 20.16 0.25
N THR A 205 1.27 19.69 1.45
CA THR A 205 1.58 18.33 1.86
C THR A 205 0.56 17.76 2.85
N THR A 206 0.18 16.52 2.58
CA THR A 206 -0.59 15.64 3.46
C THR A 206 0.24 14.42 3.90
N GLN A 207 1.57 14.51 3.82
CA GLN A 207 2.49 13.42 4.17
C GLN A 207 2.13 12.82 5.52
N ALA A 208 1.91 11.50 5.55
CA ALA A 208 1.57 10.72 6.74
C ALA A 208 0.41 11.29 7.59
N MET A 209 -0.53 12.06 6.97
CA MET A 209 -1.60 12.76 7.69
C MET A 209 -2.35 11.85 8.65
N PHE A 210 -2.70 10.64 8.22
CA PHE A 210 -3.35 9.60 9.02
C PHE A 210 -2.44 8.40 9.29
N GLY A 211 -1.14 8.54 9.03
CA GLY A 211 -0.18 7.44 9.18
C GLY A 211 -0.26 6.81 10.58
N TYR A 212 -0.35 5.46 10.64
CA TYR A 212 -0.47 4.70 11.89
C TYR A 212 -1.73 4.99 12.73
N ALA A 213 -2.78 5.57 12.16
CA ALA A 213 -4.09 5.69 12.81
C ALA A 213 -4.82 4.33 12.74
N ASN A 214 -4.31 3.34 13.47
CA ASN A 214 -4.73 1.93 13.37
C ASN A 214 -6.18 1.65 13.78
N LYS A 215 -6.83 2.60 14.48
CA LYS A 215 -8.22 2.47 14.93
C LYS A 215 -9.20 3.25 14.08
N LEU A 216 -8.72 4.02 13.09
CA LEU A 216 -9.55 4.85 12.25
C LEU A 216 -10.50 3.97 11.41
N THR A 217 -11.80 4.09 11.67
CA THR A 217 -12.86 3.32 10.99
C THR A 217 -13.78 4.21 10.15
N GLU A 218 -13.90 5.50 10.49
CA GLU A 218 -14.74 6.46 9.78
C GLU A 218 -13.90 7.67 9.35
N LEU A 219 -13.76 7.84 8.03
CA LEU A 219 -12.97 8.94 7.45
C LEU A 219 -13.71 9.58 6.29
N ASP A 220 -14.06 10.85 6.46
CA ASP A 220 -14.59 11.71 5.41
C ASP A 220 -13.61 12.86 5.18
N VAL A 221 -13.01 12.92 4.00
CA VAL A 221 -12.07 13.95 3.56
C VAL A 221 -12.59 14.75 2.36
N SER A 222 -13.92 14.69 2.11
CA SER A 222 -14.56 15.31 0.95
C SER A 222 -14.41 16.83 0.87
N GLY A 223 -14.15 17.50 2.01
CA GLY A 223 -13.88 18.92 2.08
C GLY A 223 -12.40 19.29 2.01
N LEU A 224 -11.51 18.39 1.59
CA LEU A 224 -10.07 18.68 1.47
C LEU A 224 -9.70 18.97 0.01
N ASP A 225 -9.35 20.23 -0.29
CA ASP A 225 -8.80 20.61 -1.60
C ASP A 225 -7.33 20.18 -1.71
N THR A 226 -7.05 19.24 -2.61
CA THR A 226 -5.72 18.67 -2.82
C THR A 226 -4.99 19.23 -4.03
N SER A 227 -5.55 20.21 -4.75
CA SER A 227 -5.05 20.68 -6.05
C SER A 227 -3.63 21.27 -6.00
N ALA A 228 -3.20 21.79 -4.84
CA ALA A 228 -1.83 22.29 -4.64
C ALA A 228 -0.89 21.28 -3.94
N VAL A 229 -1.40 20.08 -3.58
CA VAL A 229 -0.61 19.08 -2.83
C VAL A 229 0.42 18.43 -3.74
N THR A 230 1.68 18.48 -3.34
CA THR A 230 2.80 17.84 -4.05
C THR A 230 3.28 16.55 -3.41
N ASN A 231 2.97 16.32 -2.12
CA ASN A 231 3.44 15.16 -1.36
C ASN A 231 2.31 14.50 -0.59
N MET A 232 1.92 13.29 -1.04
CA MET A 232 0.93 12.41 -0.39
C MET A 232 1.56 11.14 0.21
N GLN A 233 2.90 11.14 0.40
CA GLN A 233 3.62 9.98 0.93
C GLN A 233 3.01 9.52 2.25
N ASN A 234 2.73 8.20 2.37
CA ASN A 234 2.25 7.54 3.59
C ASN A 234 0.94 8.12 4.17
N MET A 235 0.12 8.85 3.38
CA MET A 235 -1.05 9.59 3.90
C MET A 235 -1.98 8.71 4.73
N PHE A 236 -2.25 7.48 4.30
CA PHE A 236 -3.11 6.51 4.99
C PHE A 236 -2.34 5.25 5.43
N GLN A 237 -1.02 5.32 5.47
CA GLN A 237 -0.19 4.17 5.83
C GLN A 237 -0.59 3.62 7.22
N TYR A 238 -0.80 2.29 7.32
CA TYR A 238 -1.25 1.59 8.54
C TYR A 238 -2.63 2.02 9.06
N CYS A 239 -3.54 2.53 8.22
CA CYS A 239 -4.95 2.68 8.59
C CYS A 239 -5.66 1.31 8.50
N ARG A 240 -5.28 0.38 9.38
CA ARG A 240 -5.64 -1.04 9.30
C ARG A 240 -7.12 -1.34 9.48
N ALA A 241 -7.84 -0.47 10.22
CA ALA A 241 -9.25 -0.65 10.53
C ALA A 241 -10.19 0.00 9.50
N LEU A 242 -9.64 0.74 8.53
CA LEU A 242 -10.43 1.46 7.53
C LEU A 242 -10.95 0.47 6.46
N GLU A 243 -12.28 0.30 6.39
CA GLU A 243 -12.93 -0.59 5.43
C GLU A 243 -13.33 0.14 4.14
N GLU A 244 -13.72 1.40 4.24
CA GLU A 244 -14.17 2.25 3.13
C GLU A 244 -13.44 3.60 3.14
N LEU A 245 -13.06 4.10 1.96
CA LEU A 245 -12.42 5.40 1.78
C LEU A 245 -12.77 5.97 0.41
N ASP A 246 -13.38 7.17 0.41
CA ASP A 246 -13.63 7.93 -0.82
C ASP A 246 -12.53 8.99 -1.03
N VAL A 247 -11.72 8.79 -2.07
CA VAL A 247 -10.68 9.70 -2.56
C VAL A 247 -10.90 10.06 -4.03
N SER A 248 -12.08 9.77 -4.58
CA SER A 248 -12.42 10.01 -5.98
C SER A 248 -12.38 11.50 -6.37
N HIS A 249 -12.54 12.39 -5.39
CA HIS A 249 -12.48 13.84 -5.55
C HIS A 249 -11.07 14.44 -5.48
N PHE A 250 -10.04 13.66 -5.13
CA PHE A 250 -8.67 14.18 -5.02
C PHE A 250 -8.14 14.64 -6.38
N ASP A 251 -7.71 15.90 -6.45
CA ASP A 251 -6.87 16.40 -7.55
C ASP A 251 -5.41 16.02 -7.25
N THR A 252 -4.86 15.13 -8.05
CA THR A 252 -3.50 14.62 -7.90
C THR A 252 -2.52 15.16 -8.93
N SER A 253 -2.94 16.12 -9.77
CA SER A 253 -2.16 16.65 -10.89
C SER A 253 -0.82 17.28 -10.49
N SER A 254 -0.74 17.82 -9.26
CA SER A 254 0.49 18.40 -8.69
C SER A 254 1.35 17.41 -7.91
N VAL A 255 0.87 16.16 -7.68
CA VAL A 255 1.52 15.20 -6.78
C VAL A 255 2.77 14.59 -7.43
N THR A 256 3.90 14.68 -6.74
CA THR A 256 5.18 14.12 -7.20
C THR A 256 5.54 12.80 -6.51
N THR A 257 4.97 12.52 -5.35
CA THR A 257 5.19 11.25 -4.62
C THR A 257 3.92 10.74 -3.93
N MET A 258 3.62 9.46 -4.16
CA MET A 258 2.55 8.70 -3.52
C MET A 258 3.08 7.50 -2.72
N ARG A 259 4.40 7.49 -2.44
CA ARG A 259 5.06 6.37 -1.75
C ARG A 259 4.25 5.92 -0.53
N GLY A 260 3.91 4.62 -0.46
CA GLY A 260 3.24 4.00 0.67
C GLY A 260 1.87 4.58 1.04
N MET A 261 1.18 5.29 0.11
CA MET A 261 -0.02 6.07 0.43
C MET A 261 -1.10 5.23 1.14
N PHE A 262 -1.34 3.99 0.68
CA PHE A 262 -2.31 3.05 1.28
C PHE A 262 -1.64 1.82 1.88
N GLN A 263 -0.33 1.86 2.10
CA GLN A 263 0.40 0.70 2.61
C GLN A 263 -0.19 0.25 3.95
N TYR A 264 -0.51 -1.06 4.09
CA TYR A 264 -1.16 -1.65 5.26
C TYR A 264 -2.58 -1.14 5.56
N CYS A 265 -3.34 -0.71 4.56
CA CYS A 265 -4.80 -0.57 4.66
C CYS A 265 -5.44 -1.97 4.49
N GLU A 266 -5.28 -2.82 5.50
CA GLU A 266 -5.52 -4.26 5.41
C GLU A 266 -6.99 -4.63 5.16
N LEU A 267 -7.95 -3.81 5.65
CA LEU A 267 -9.38 -4.05 5.53
C LEU A 267 -10.06 -3.30 4.37
N LEU A 268 -9.35 -2.38 3.71
CA LEU A 268 -9.89 -1.61 2.60
C LEU A 268 -10.26 -2.55 1.43
N ASP A 269 -11.56 -2.63 1.10
CA ASP A 269 -12.06 -3.58 0.10
C ASP A 269 -12.21 -2.98 -1.29
N LYS A 270 -12.38 -1.66 -1.38
CA LYS A 270 -12.54 -0.90 -2.63
C LYS A 270 -11.82 0.43 -2.55
N LEU A 271 -11.30 0.86 -3.69
CA LEU A 271 -10.64 2.16 -3.83
C LEU A 271 -10.86 2.68 -5.26
N ASP A 272 -11.49 3.84 -5.38
CA ASP A 272 -11.66 4.52 -6.68
C ASP A 272 -10.57 5.56 -6.88
N VAL A 273 -9.66 5.27 -7.80
CA VAL A 273 -8.55 6.14 -8.24
C VAL A 273 -8.64 6.45 -9.73
N SER A 274 -9.82 6.22 -10.34
CA SER A 274 -10.04 6.35 -11.78
C SER A 274 -9.87 7.77 -12.33
N ASN A 275 -10.01 8.80 -11.47
CA ASN A 275 -9.85 10.20 -11.83
C ASN A 275 -8.46 10.78 -11.55
N TRP A 276 -7.52 9.97 -11.05
CA TRP A 276 -6.22 10.48 -10.65
C TRP A 276 -5.32 10.77 -11.85
N ASP A 277 -4.71 11.95 -11.86
CA ASP A 277 -3.60 12.30 -12.73
C ASP A 277 -2.28 11.96 -12.04
N THR A 278 -1.55 10.99 -12.58
CA THR A 278 -0.27 10.51 -12.02
C THR A 278 0.94 10.93 -12.85
N SER A 279 0.77 11.80 -13.85
CA SER A 279 1.81 12.18 -14.81
C SER A 279 3.05 12.84 -14.18
N SER A 280 2.87 13.48 -13.01
CA SER A 280 3.96 14.12 -12.24
C SER A 280 4.60 13.19 -11.20
N VAL A 281 4.07 11.97 -10.99
CA VAL A 281 4.52 11.05 -9.93
C VAL A 281 5.84 10.38 -10.33
N THR A 282 6.86 10.49 -9.48
CA THR A 282 8.19 9.91 -9.72
C THR A 282 8.44 8.60 -8.99
N THR A 283 7.68 8.29 -7.95
CA THR A 283 7.76 7.01 -7.22
C THR A 283 6.38 6.51 -6.80
N MET A 284 6.14 5.23 -7.10
CA MET A 284 4.94 4.49 -6.68
C MET A 284 5.30 3.33 -5.74
N MET A 285 6.45 3.45 -5.04
CA MET A 285 6.89 2.44 -4.09
C MET A 285 5.80 2.16 -3.05
N SER A 286 5.39 0.89 -2.92
CA SER A 286 4.46 0.39 -1.90
C SER A 286 3.10 1.10 -1.84
N VAL A 287 2.62 1.74 -2.92
CA VAL A 287 1.36 2.55 -2.88
C VAL A 287 0.19 1.72 -2.33
N PHE A 288 0.03 0.48 -2.80
CA PHE A 288 -1.05 -0.43 -2.40
C PHE A 288 -0.54 -1.65 -1.62
N ALA A 289 0.72 -1.63 -1.16
CA ALA A 289 1.29 -2.80 -0.47
C ALA A 289 0.49 -3.16 0.79
N GLU A 290 0.24 -4.46 1.01
CA GLU A 290 -0.52 -4.98 2.16
C GLU A 290 -1.99 -4.50 2.22
N CYS A 291 -2.59 -4.11 1.08
CA CYS A 291 -4.04 -3.91 0.96
C CYS A 291 -4.71 -5.28 0.78
N ASN A 292 -4.75 -6.06 1.85
CA ASN A 292 -5.04 -7.50 1.82
C ASN A 292 -6.47 -7.84 1.36
N SER A 293 -7.43 -6.95 1.63
CA SER A 293 -8.84 -7.13 1.31
C SER A 293 -9.27 -6.46 0.00
N LEU A 294 -8.38 -5.71 -0.66
CA LEU A 294 -8.70 -4.96 -1.87
C LEU A 294 -9.05 -5.92 -3.02
N GLU A 295 -10.35 -6.03 -3.36
CA GLU A 295 -10.86 -6.93 -4.39
C GLU A 295 -10.82 -6.29 -5.79
N ILE A 296 -11.05 -4.98 -5.86
CA ILE A 296 -11.16 -4.21 -7.11
C ILE A 296 -10.28 -2.98 -7.04
N LEU A 297 -9.38 -2.85 -8.02
CA LEU A 297 -8.53 -1.69 -8.21
C LEU A 297 -8.35 -1.44 -9.71
N ASP A 298 -8.80 -0.28 -10.19
CA ASP A 298 -8.58 0.15 -11.57
C ASP A 298 -7.48 1.23 -11.62
N VAL A 299 -6.34 0.85 -12.17
CA VAL A 299 -5.17 1.72 -12.41
C VAL A 299 -4.92 1.92 -13.91
N SER A 300 -5.90 1.63 -14.74
CA SER A 300 -5.76 1.72 -16.21
C SER A 300 -5.56 3.14 -16.74
N ASN A 301 -5.88 4.16 -15.93
CA ASN A 301 -5.66 5.57 -16.22
C ASN A 301 -4.29 6.10 -15.76
N PHE A 302 -3.50 5.31 -15.01
CA PHE A 302 -2.23 5.80 -14.48
C PHE A 302 -1.21 6.07 -15.59
N ASP A 303 -0.71 7.31 -15.64
CA ASP A 303 0.50 7.66 -16.40
C ASP A 303 1.72 7.37 -15.51
N THR A 304 2.53 6.40 -15.91
CA THR A 304 3.71 5.97 -15.17
C THR A 304 5.03 6.38 -15.83
N SER A 305 4.98 7.21 -16.89
CA SER A 305 6.14 7.59 -17.69
C SER A 305 7.26 8.28 -16.91
N SER A 306 6.90 8.98 -15.83
CA SER A 306 7.86 9.65 -14.91
C SER A 306 8.31 8.77 -13.75
N VAL A 307 7.74 7.57 -13.57
CA VAL A 307 8.01 6.71 -12.41
C VAL A 307 9.34 5.98 -12.55
N THR A 308 10.19 6.08 -11.53
CA THR A 308 11.51 5.42 -11.49
C THR A 308 11.57 4.22 -10.54
N ASP A 309 10.67 4.14 -9.56
CA ASP A 309 10.64 3.07 -8.55
C ASP A 309 9.21 2.54 -8.35
N MET A 310 9.00 1.27 -8.72
CA MET A 310 7.73 0.53 -8.54
C MET A 310 7.87 -0.60 -7.50
N THR A 311 8.88 -0.51 -6.62
CA THR A 311 9.12 -1.50 -5.57
C THR A 311 7.84 -1.76 -4.77
N ALA A 312 7.44 -3.04 -4.67
CA ALA A 312 6.33 -3.51 -3.84
C ALA A 312 4.96 -2.83 -4.10
N MET A 313 4.73 -2.25 -5.31
CA MET A 313 3.53 -1.43 -5.58
C MET A 313 2.23 -2.16 -5.25
N PHE A 314 2.11 -3.46 -5.58
CA PHE A 314 0.93 -4.30 -5.32
C PHE A 314 1.26 -5.49 -4.40
N GLN A 315 2.35 -5.39 -3.61
CA GLN A 315 2.76 -6.49 -2.74
C GLN A 315 1.64 -6.87 -1.76
N ASN A 316 1.33 -8.19 -1.70
CA ASN A 316 0.35 -8.76 -0.77
C ASN A 316 -1.09 -8.20 -0.88
N CYS A 317 -1.51 -7.73 -2.07
CA CYS A 317 -2.91 -7.50 -2.37
C CYS A 317 -3.61 -8.86 -2.60
N TYR A 318 -3.82 -9.63 -1.52
CA TYR A 318 -4.21 -11.04 -1.59
C TYR A 318 -5.56 -11.28 -2.27
N ALA A 319 -6.52 -10.37 -2.08
CA ALA A 319 -7.89 -10.51 -2.59
C ALA A 319 -8.05 -9.99 -4.03
N LEU A 320 -7.05 -9.31 -4.59
CA LEU A 320 -7.16 -8.71 -5.91
C LEU A 320 -7.31 -9.79 -6.99
N GLU A 321 -8.47 -9.80 -7.69
CA GLU A 321 -8.78 -10.80 -8.70
C GLU A 321 -8.24 -10.45 -10.08
N LYS A 322 -8.15 -9.15 -10.39
CA LYS A 322 -7.72 -8.64 -11.70
C LYS A 322 -6.86 -7.39 -11.53
N LEU A 323 -5.86 -7.27 -12.38
CA LEU A 323 -4.99 -6.10 -12.44
C LEU A 323 -4.71 -5.76 -13.91
N ASN A 324 -5.15 -4.57 -14.34
CA ASN A 324 -4.88 -4.05 -15.67
C ASN A 324 -3.73 -3.04 -15.64
N ILE A 325 -2.60 -3.43 -16.20
CA ILE A 325 -1.35 -2.63 -16.28
C ILE A 325 -0.94 -2.37 -17.74
N SER A 326 -1.87 -2.53 -18.70
CA SER A 326 -1.57 -2.41 -20.13
C SER A 326 -1.12 -1.01 -20.55
N ASN A 327 -1.43 0.03 -19.76
CA ASN A 327 -1.04 1.41 -20.01
C ASN A 327 0.25 1.84 -19.28
N PHE A 328 0.85 0.96 -18.48
CA PHE A 328 2.06 1.32 -17.75
C PHE A 328 3.23 1.54 -18.70
N ASP A 329 3.81 2.73 -18.70
CA ASP A 329 5.12 3.01 -19.29
C ASP A 329 6.19 2.79 -18.23
N THR A 330 7.03 1.79 -18.44
CA THR A 330 8.09 1.42 -17.50
C THR A 330 9.50 1.81 -18.00
N SER A 331 9.58 2.60 -19.05
CA SER A 331 10.85 2.98 -19.69
C SER A 331 11.83 3.75 -18.79
N SER A 332 11.29 4.40 -17.73
CA SER A 332 12.09 5.12 -16.72
C SER A 332 12.35 4.30 -15.45
N VAL A 333 11.75 3.10 -15.33
CA VAL A 333 11.77 2.32 -14.08
C VAL A 333 13.10 1.59 -13.89
N THR A 334 13.70 1.76 -12.71
CA THR A 334 14.96 1.12 -12.34
C THR A 334 14.82 0.00 -11.31
N LYS A 335 13.70 -0.03 -10.57
CA LYS A 335 13.44 -1.01 -9.50
C LYS A 335 12.03 -1.59 -9.60
N MET A 336 11.94 -2.94 -9.61
CA MET A 336 10.69 -3.71 -9.61
C MET A 336 10.70 -4.82 -8.53
N TYR A 337 11.43 -4.57 -7.42
CA TYR A 337 11.49 -5.51 -6.29
C TYR A 337 10.07 -5.80 -5.79
N ALA A 338 9.67 -7.09 -5.71
CA ALA A 338 8.40 -7.59 -5.17
C ALA A 338 7.13 -6.90 -5.72
N MET A 339 7.18 -6.25 -6.91
CA MET A 339 6.09 -5.41 -7.43
C MET A 339 4.73 -6.11 -7.43
N PHE A 340 4.68 -7.40 -7.78
CA PHE A 340 3.47 -8.23 -7.85
C PHE A 340 3.48 -9.40 -6.85
N SER A 341 4.39 -9.36 -5.87
CA SER A 341 4.51 -10.44 -4.89
C SER A 341 3.20 -10.61 -4.10
N GLY A 342 2.73 -11.85 -3.94
CA GLY A 342 1.55 -12.13 -3.12
C GLY A 342 0.20 -11.81 -3.77
N LEU A 343 0.13 -11.66 -5.08
CA LEU A 343 -1.15 -11.60 -5.81
C LEU A 343 -1.76 -13.02 -5.90
N TYR A 344 -2.47 -13.42 -4.83
CA TYR A 344 -2.91 -14.82 -4.70
C TYR A 344 -4.03 -15.21 -5.68
N GLU A 345 -4.93 -14.27 -6.00
CA GLU A 345 -6.12 -14.55 -6.81
C GLU A 345 -5.97 -14.13 -8.28
N VAL A 346 -4.96 -13.34 -8.63
CA VAL A 346 -4.71 -12.95 -10.03
C VAL A 346 -4.35 -14.17 -10.88
N GLY A 347 -5.22 -14.51 -11.82
CA GLY A 347 -5.04 -15.68 -12.71
C GLY A 347 -4.26 -15.39 -13.99
N LYS A 348 -4.22 -14.13 -14.43
CA LYS A 348 -3.52 -13.66 -15.62
C LYS A 348 -2.92 -12.29 -15.38
N LEU A 349 -1.67 -12.11 -15.81
CA LEU A 349 -0.97 -10.83 -15.80
C LEU A 349 -0.26 -10.63 -17.14
N ASP A 350 -0.57 -9.53 -17.81
CA ASP A 350 0.02 -9.13 -19.07
C ASP A 350 0.97 -7.96 -18.85
N ALA A 351 2.26 -8.23 -18.89
CA ALA A 351 3.34 -7.26 -18.80
C ALA A 351 4.13 -7.15 -20.12
N SER A 352 3.50 -7.51 -21.24
CA SER A 352 4.12 -7.51 -22.57
C SER A 352 4.53 -6.12 -23.05
N ASN A 353 3.96 -5.05 -22.47
CA ASN A 353 4.30 -3.66 -22.74
C ASN A 353 5.49 -3.13 -21.90
N PHE A 354 5.97 -3.89 -20.91
CA PHE A 354 7.01 -3.39 -20.01
C PHE A 354 8.36 -3.28 -20.72
N ASP A 355 8.96 -2.10 -20.66
CA ASP A 355 10.39 -1.90 -20.93
C ASP A 355 11.18 -2.06 -19.63
N THR A 356 11.98 -3.12 -19.57
CA THR A 356 12.80 -3.43 -18.39
C THR A 356 14.29 -3.15 -18.60
N SER A 357 14.64 -2.40 -19.65
CA SER A 357 16.03 -2.17 -20.07
C SER A 357 16.88 -1.40 -19.04
N LEU A 358 16.24 -0.62 -18.14
CA LEU A 358 16.90 0.10 -17.05
C LEU A 358 16.77 -0.60 -15.69
N VAL A 359 16.02 -1.70 -15.60
CA VAL A 359 15.74 -2.38 -14.31
C VAL A 359 16.98 -3.10 -13.79
N THR A 360 17.31 -2.87 -12.52
CA THR A 360 18.48 -3.46 -11.85
C THR A 360 18.14 -4.58 -10.87
N THR A 361 16.89 -4.64 -10.40
CA THR A 361 16.39 -5.70 -9.49
C THR A 361 14.98 -6.13 -9.83
N MET A 362 14.77 -7.45 -9.89
CA MET A 362 13.47 -8.13 -10.03
C MET A 362 13.28 -9.19 -8.93
N ASN A 363 14.01 -9.04 -7.81
CA ASN A 363 13.91 -9.95 -6.68
C ASN A 363 12.45 -10.06 -6.22
N ARG A 364 11.93 -11.29 -6.10
CA ARG A 364 10.57 -11.61 -5.66
C ARG A 364 9.43 -11.00 -6.49
N MET A 365 9.68 -10.54 -7.71
CA MET A 365 8.70 -9.76 -8.49
C MET A 365 7.33 -10.45 -8.60
N PHE A 366 7.29 -11.78 -8.78
CA PHE A 366 6.06 -12.58 -8.85
C PHE A 366 5.96 -13.63 -7.72
N GLN A 367 6.72 -13.45 -6.63
CA GLN A 367 6.70 -14.39 -5.51
C GLN A 367 5.26 -14.63 -5.02
N ASN A 368 4.89 -15.91 -4.76
CA ASN A 368 3.59 -16.29 -4.21
C ASN A 368 2.36 -15.91 -5.08
N CYS A 369 2.50 -15.69 -6.38
CA CYS A 369 1.37 -15.54 -7.29
C CYS A 369 0.71 -16.92 -7.54
N LYS A 370 -0.02 -17.43 -6.55
CA LYS A 370 -0.45 -18.83 -6.47
C LYS A 370 -1.44 -19.23 -7.56
N SER A 371 -2.33 -18.32 -7.98
CA SER A 371 -3.35 -18.57 -9.00
C SER A 371 -2.91 -18.17 -10.41
N LEU A 372 -1.72 -17.58 -10.57
CA LEU A 372 -1.23 -17.06 -11.85
C LEU A 372 -0.96 -18.20 -12.83
N LYS A 373 -1.78 -18.31 -13.87
CA LYS A 373 -1.71 -19.34 -14.92
C LYS A 373 -1.04 -18.86 -16.19
N GLU A 374 -1.25 -17.58 -16.50
CA GLU A 374 -0.77 -16.89 -17.70
C GLU A 374 0.03 -15.66 -17.29
N LEU A 375 1.29 -15.61 -17.71
CA LEU A 375 2.20 -14.49 -17.49
C LEU A 375 2.93 -14.19 -18.79
N ASP A 376 2.72 -12.99 -19.34
CA ASP A 376 3.45 -12.52 -20.52
C ASP A 376 4.54 -11.53 -20.12
N ILE A 377 5.79 -11.97 -20.24
CA ILE A 377 7.03 -11.24 -19.94
C ILE A 377 8.08 -11.48 -21.04
N GLY A 378 7.64 -11.89 -22.23
CA GLY A 378 8.55 -12.18 -23.35
C GLY A 378 9.45 -11.01 -23.75
N ASN A 379 9.02 -9.78 -23.48
CA ASN A 379 9.78 -8.56 -23.78
C ASN A 379 10.83 -8.19 -22.71
N PHE A 380 10.85 -8.87 -21.55
CA PHE A 380 11.76 -8.48 -20.46
C PHE A 380 13.22 -8.59 -20.87
N ASN A 381 13.92 -7.46 -20.82
CA ASN A 381 15.37 -7.38 -20.97
C ASN A 381 16.02 -7.36 -19.57
N THR A 382 16.69 -8.45 -19.22
CA THR A 382 17.31 -8.58 -17.89
C THR A 382 18.82 -8.31 -17.91
N SER A 383 19.35 -7.66 -18.94
CA SER A 383 20.81 -7.44 -19.11
C SER A 383 21.44 -6.61 -18.00
N LEU A 384 20.70 -5.69 -17.38
CA LEU A 384 21.17 -4.89 -16.23
C LEU A 384 20.73 -5.47 -14.89
N VAL A 385 19.87 -6.49 -14.86
CA VAL A 385 19.35 -7.07 -13.62
C VAL A 385 20.43 -7.84 -12.90
N THR A 386 20.73 -7.45 -11.68
CA THR A 386 21.72 -8.12 -10.83
C THR A 386 21.11 -9.10 -9.82
N ASP A 387 19.82 -8.97 -9.55
CA ASP A 387 19.11 -9.76 -8.53
C ASP A 387 17.74 -10.21 -9.03
N MET A 388 17.57 -11.54 -9.18
CA MET A 388 16.33 -12.24 -9.53
C MET A 388 16.02 -13.35 -8.50
N ASP A 389 16.51 -13.22 -7.25
CA ASP A 389 16.21 -14.20 -6.20
C ASP A 389 14.69 -14.35 -6.04
N ARG A 390 14.21 -15.60 -5.99
CA ARG A 390 12.83 -15.94 -5.69
C ARG A 390 11.79 -15.31 -6.65
N MET A 391 12.20 -14.93 -7.88
CA MET A 391 11.33 -14.18 -8.80
C MET A 391 9.99 -14.86 -9.05
N PHE A 392 9.95 -16.21 -9.21
CA PHE A 392 8.74 -16.99 -9.44
C PHE A 392 8.45 -17.99 -8.31
N ILE A 393 9.06 -17.83 -7.13
CA ILE A 393 8.86 -18.78 -6.03
C ILE A 393 7.37 -18.92 -5.70
N ASN A 394 6.89 -20.16 -5.59
CA ASN A 394 5.49 -20.50 -5.28
C ASN A 394 4.44 -20.00 -6.30
N CYS A 395 4.82 -19.75 -7.57
CA CYS A 395 3.85 -19.58 -8.66
C CYS A 395 3.27 -20.95 -9.06
N ALA A 396 2.50 -21.57 -8.16
CA ALA A 396 2.11 -22.97 -8.26
C ALA A 396 1.21 -23.30 -9.45
N ALA A 397 0.41 -22.35 -9.95
CA ALA A 397 -0.50 -22.55 -11.09
C ALA A 397 0.13 -22.27 -12.46
N LEU A 398 1.34 -21.69 -12.51
CA LEU A 398 2.00 -21.29 -13.75
C LEU A 398 2.37 -22.50 -14.59
N LYS A 399 1.86 -22.56 -15.84
CA LYS A 399 2.03 -23.72 -16.72
C LYS A 399 3.14 -23.58 -17.73
N SER A 400 3.35 -22.37 -18.23
CA SER A 400 4.38 -22.06 -19.22
C SER A 400 5.05 -20.73 -18.91
N LEU A 401 6.32 -20.64 -19.26
CA LEU A 401 7.10 -19.42 -19.05
C LEU A 401 8.04 -19.19 -20.23
N TYR A 402 8.06 -17.96 -20.74
CA TYR A 402 8.89 -17.52 -21.85
C TYR A 402 9.92 -16.51 -21.34
N LEU A 403 11.19 -16.88 -21.39
CA LEU A 403 12.34 -16.17 -20.85
C LEU A 403 13.44 -15.99 -21.92
N ASP A 404 13.04 -15.74 -23.16
CA ASP A 404 13.95 -15.74 -24.32
C ASP A 404 14.96 -14.59 -24.33
N ASN A 405 14.70 -13.51 -23.58
CA ASN A 405 15.62 -12.39 -23.42
C ASN A 405 16.28 -12.32 -22.03
N PHE A 406 16.14 -13.36 -21.22
CA PHE A 406 16.72 -13.38 -19.88
C PHE A 406 18.23 -13.71 -19.91
N THR A 407 18.97 -13.04 -19.02
CA THR A 407 20.39 -13.28 -18.76
C THR A 407 20.60 -13.75 -17.33
N THR A 408 21.73 -14.43 -17.08
CA THR A 408 22.07 -14.87 -15.72
C THR A 408 22.43 -13.66 -14.85
N ALA A 409 21.63 -13.42 -13.81
CA ALA A 409 21.91 -12.41 -12.79
C ALA A 409 22.96 -12.90 -11.78
N LYS A 410 23.49 -11.97 -10.97
CA LYS A 410 24.47 -12.28 -9.91
C LYS A 410 23.85 -13.16 -8.83
N THR A 411 22.57 -12.89 -8.47
CA THR A 411 21.78 -13.69 -7.53
C THR A 411 20.50 -14.17 -8.19
N MET A 412 20.19 -15.47 -8.04
CA MET A 412 19.05 -16.17 -8.62
C MET A 412 18.60 -17.33 -7.72
N THR A 413 18.72 -17.17 -6.41
CA THR A 413 18.39 -18.22 -5.43
C THR A 413 16.89 -18.52 -5.51
N ASP A 414 16.52 -19.82 -5.54
CA ASP A 414 15.13 -20.30 -5.49
C ASP A 414 14.20 -19.71 -6.56
N MET A 415 14.73 -19.26 -7.70
CA MET A 415 13.97 -18.54 -8.73
C MET A 415 12.69 -19.27 -9.14
N PHE A 416 12.74 -20.60 -9.28
CA PHE A 416 11.61 -21.45 -9.72
C PHE A 416 11.06 -22.37 -8.63
N THR A 417 11.48 -22.24 -7.37
CA THR A 417 11.01 -23.11 -6.28
C THR A 417 9.50 -23.01 -6.15
N GLY A 418 8.80 -24.17 -6.10
CA GLY A 418 7.35 -24.20 -5.94
C GLY A 418 6.52 -23.90 -7.21
N THR A 419 7.13 -23.82 -8.40
CA THR A 419 6.41 -23.74 -9.69
C THR A 419 5.92 -25.13 -10.14
N THR A 420 5.09 -25.79 -9.32
CA THR A 420 4.77 -27.20 -9.45
C THR A 420 3.98 -27.58 -10.72
N SER A 421 3.20 -26.65 -11.27
CA SER A 421 2.43 -26.85 -12.51
C SER A 421 3.22 -26.51 -13.77
N LEU A 422 4.48 -26.05 -13.66
CA LEU A 422 5.26 -25.64 -14.82
C LEU A 422 5.62 -26.86 -15.68
N THR A 423 5.09 -26.88 -16.91
CA THR A 423 5.27 -27.97 -17.88
C THR A 423 6.01 -27.54 -19.14
N TYR A 424 6.16 -26.22 -19.34
CA TYR A 424 6.87 -25.67 -20.47
C TYR A 424 7.73 -24.48 -20.08
N LEU A 425 8.99 -24.49 -20.52
CA LEU A 425 9.96 -23.41 -20.29
C LEU A 425 10.69 -23.11 -21.61
N PHE A 426 10.48 -21.92 -22.16
CA PHE A 426 11.26 -21.40 -23.29
C PHE A 426 12.27 -20.40 -22.74
N VAL A 427 13.56 -20.64 -22.96
CA VAL A 427 14.59 -19.93 -22.20
C VAL A 427 15.79 -19.53 -23.05
N SER A 428 16.29 -18.32 -22.84
CA SER A 428 17.50 -17.77 -23.44
C SER A 428 18.71 -18.63 -23.13
N HIS A 429 19.60 -18.83 -24.13
CA HIS A 429 20.90 -19.46 -23.93
C HIS A 429 21.81 -18.70 -22.95
N ASN A 430 21.51 -17.40 -22.70
CA ASN A 430 22.25 -16.55 -21.73
C ASN A 430 21.83 -16.81 -20.27
N LEU A 431 20.70 -17.51 -20.01
CA LEU A 431 20.27 -17.87 -18.67
C LEU A 431 20.85 -19.25 -18.30
N SER A 432 22.03 -19.28 -17.72
CA SER A 432 22.84 -20.50 -17.56
C SER A 432 22.40 -21.45 -16.44
N THR A 433 21.42 -21.10 -15.60
CA THR A 433 20.99 -21.90 -14.45
C THR A 433 19.49 -21.74 -14.17
N PHE A 434 18.85 -22.78 -13.62
CA PHE A 434 17.42 -22.88 -13.31
C PHE A 434 17.25 -23.25 -11.83
N THR A 435 17.63 -22.33 -10.93
CA THR A 435 17.63 -22.57 -9.48
C THR A 435 16.23 -22.81 -8.95
N GLY A 436 16.04 -23.90 -8.22
CA GLY A 436 14.72 -24.29 -7.66
C GLY A 436 13.74 -24.91 -8.65
N LEU A 437 14.11 -25.07 -9.94
CA LEU A 437 13.27 -25.83 -10.88
C LEU A 437 13.19 -27.28 -10.43
N GLU A 438 12.01 -27.90 -10.56
CA GLU A 438 11.76 -29.27 -10.12
C GLU A 438 12.73 -30.28 -10.78
N ASN A 439 13.36 -31.08 -9.94
CA ASN A 439 14.31 -32.08 -10.37
C ASN A 439 13.58 -33.34 -10.88
N THR A 440 13.06 -33.27 -12.10
CA THR A 440 12.30 -34.32 -12.78
C THR A 440 12.77 -34.45 -14.22
N SER A 441 12.12 -35.35 -15.00
CA SER A 441 12.40 -35.51 -16.42
C SER A 441 11.94 -34.32 -17.24
N TRP A 442 12.76 -33.92 -18.19
CA TRP A 442 12.49 -32.85 -19.17
C TRP A 442 12.99 -33.33 -20.55
N TYR A 443 12.52 -32.69 -21.62
CA TYR A 443 13.06 -32.92 -22.96
C TYR A 443 13.09 -31.61 -23.78
N ASP A 444 14.07 -31.56 -24.70
CA ASP A 444 14.13 -30.52 -25.73
C ASP A 444 13.13 -30.89 -26.83
N GLU A 445 12.08 -30.08 -27.01
CA GLU A 445 11.01 -30.35 -27.98
C GLU A 445 11.45 -30.25 -29.45
N LYS A 446 12.49 -29.49 -29.75
CA LYS A 446 13.01 -29.29 -31.09
C LYS A 446 13.95 -30.44 -31.51
N ASN A 447 14.85 -30.83 -30.63
CA ASN A 447 15.93 -31.79 -30.92
C ASN A 447 15.62 -33.17 -30.37
N TRP A 448 14.51 -33.36 -29.66
CA TRP A 448 14.06 -34.65 -29.07
C TRP A 448 15.13 -35.29 -28.17
N VAL A 449 15.76 -34.48 -27.35
CA VAL A 449 16.78 -34.91 -26.38
C VAL A 449 16.15 -34.99 -24.99
N GLN A 450 16.19 -36.20 -24.40
CA GLN A 450 15.63 -36.49 -23.08
C GLN A 450 16.63 -36.25 -21.97
N PHE A 451 16.17 -35.67 -20.85
CA PHE A 451 16.92 -35.46 -19.61
C PHE A 451 16.18 -36.11 -18.46
N SER A 452 16.82 -37.00 -17.71
CA SER A 452 16.22 -37.66 -16.55
C SER A 452 16.19 -36.82 -15.29
N ASN A 453 16.93 -35.67 -15.28
CA ASN A 453 17.05 -34.76 -14.15
C ASN A 453 17.53 -33.40 -14.57
N LEU A 454 17.37 -32.42 -13.65
CA LEU A 454 17.73 -31.04 -13.87
C LEU A 454 19.22 -30.80 -14.21
N SER A 455 20.13 -31.58 -13.63
CA SER A 455 21.58 -31.46 -13.89
C SER A 455 21.94 -31.78 -15.35
N GLN A 456 21.30 -32.79 -15.93
CA GLN A 456 21.47 -33.15 -17.35
C GLN A 456 20.92 -32.03 -18.25
N LEU A 457 19.70 -31.55 -17.95
CA LEU A 457 19.08 -30.45 -18.65
C LEU A 457 19.99 -29.19 -18.64
N GLN A 458 20.47 -28.75 -17.49
CA GLN A 458 21.33 -27.58 -17.38
C GLN A 458 22.67 -27.77 -18.10
N THR A 459 23.26 -28.97 -18.04
CA THR A 459 24.50 -29.29 -18.76
C THR A 459 24.32 -29.22 -20.27
N TYR A 460 23.18 -29.68 -20.78
CA TYR A 460 22.81 -29.53 -22.19
C TYR A 460 22.55 -28.10 -22.57
N HIS A 461 21.74 -27.37 -21.78
CA HIS A 461 21.33 -25.99 -22.05
C HIS A 461 22.53 -25.04 -22.18
N ARG A 462 23.57 -25.18 -21.34
CA ARG A 462 24.79 -24.37 -21.40
C ARG A 462 25.59 -24.51 -22.71
N LYS A 463 25.23 -25.45 -23.56
CA LYS A 463 25.87 -25.67 -24.88
C LYS A 463 25.04 -25.07 -26.02
N GLN A 464 23.84 -24.55 -25.72
CA GLN A 464 23.00 -23.95 -26.74
C GLN A 464 23.51 -22.56 -27.09
N SER A 465 23.29 -22.15 -28.35
CA SER A 465 23.61 -20.81 -28.85
C SER A 465 22.35 -20.00 -29.18
N GLU A 466 21.19 -20.62 -29.01
CA GLU A 466 19.86 -20.05 -29.31
C GLU A 466 18.91 -20.36 -28.18
N PRO A 467 17.83 -19.55 -27.98
CA PRO A 467 16.78 -19.87 -27.04
C PRO A 467 16.17 -21.25 -27.33
N THR A 468 15.89 -22.00 -26.28
CA THR A 468 15.47 -23.40 -26.39
C THR A 468 14.24 -23.66 -25.53
N GLY A 469 13.28 -24.40 -26.11
CA GLY A 469 12.05 -24.86 -25.44
C GLY A 469 12.22 -26.21 -24.79
N TYR A 470 11.85 -26.31 -23.53
CA TYR A 470 11.88 -27.54 -22.74
C TYR A 470 10.48 -27.89 -22.25
N ARG A 471 10.10 -29.17 -22.38
CA ARG A 471 8.86 -29.70 -21.80
C ARG A 471 9.17 -30.66 -20.66
N LYS A 472 8.36 -30.60 -19.63
CA LYS A 472 8.40 -31.50 -18.48
C LYS A 472 7.83 -32.87 -18.88
N GLY A 473 8.47 -33.94 -18.46
CA GLY A 473 8.07 -35.32 -18.71
C GLY A 473 9.01 -36.07 -19.67
N GLU A 474 8.49 -37.12 -20.23
CA GLU A 474 9.20 -37.99 -21.18
C GLU A 474 8.47 -37.94 -22.51
N PHE A 475 9.22 -37.95 -23.62
CA PHE A 475 8.60 -38.11 -24.91
C PHE A 475 8.42 -39.61 -25.20
N LEU A 476 7.27 -39.96 -25.77
CA LEU A 476 7.00 -41.33 -26.19
C LEU A 476 7.83 -41.63 -27.45
N SER A 477 8.79 -42.57 -27.35
CA SER A 477 9.47 -43.11 -28.52
C SER A 477 8.60 -44.19 -29.16
N LEU A 478 8.15 -44.00 -30.39
CA LEU A 478 7.57 -45.08 -31.19
C LEU A 478 8.70 -46.02 -31.58
N THR A 479 8.75 -47.18 -30.95
CA THR A 479 9.54 -48.29 -31.44
C THR A 479 8.77 -48.96 -32.58
N MET A 480 9.23 -48.76 -33.80
CA MET A 480 8.75 -49.59 -34.94
C MET A 480 9.36 -50.98 -34.80
N ASP A 481 8.54 -51.97 -34.53
CA ASP A 481 8.96 -53.38 -34.68
C ASP A 481 9.14 -53.67 -36.18
N ALA A 482 10.35 -54.04 -36.54
CA ALA A 482 10.71 -54.38 -37.92
C ALA A 482 9.98 -55.62 -38.48
N MET A 483 9.06 -56.23 -37.72
CA MET A 483 8.37 -57.47 -38.06
C MET A 483 6.86 -57.27 -38.35
N GLY A 484 6.37 -56.06 -38.62
CA GLY A 484 5.02 -55.83 -39.17
C GLY A 484 3.86 -56.05 -38.21
N GLY A 485 4.05 -55.87 -36.92
CA GLY A 485 3.01 -55.94 -35.90
C GLY A 485 2.21 -54.63 -35.77
N GLU A 486 0.96 -54.74 -35.36
CA GLU A 486 0.01 -53.67 -35.09
C GLU A 486 0.52 -52.69 -34.02
N PHE A 487 0.14 -51.41 -34.16
CA PHE A 487 0.39 -50.41 -33.13
C PHE A 487 -0.39 -50.77 -31.86
N GLU A 488 0.26 -51.13 -30.77
CA GLU A 488 -0.33 -51.09 -29.43
C GLU A 488 -0.12 -49.71 -28.82
N ASP A 489 -1.24 -49.05 -28.52
CA ASP A 489 -1.24 -47.85 -27.68
C ASP A 489 -0.78 -48.23 -26.27
N ALA A 490 0.34 -47.65 -25.82
CA ALA A 490 0.87 -47.79 -24.48
C ALA A 490 0.42 -46.67 -23.58
#